data_f76ee9fe5a2f39051916c27fe7b9a62b
#
_entry.id   f76ee9fe5a2f39051916c27fe7b9a62b
#
_cell.length_a   1.000
_cell.length_b   1.000
_cell.length_c   1.000
_cell.angle_alpha   90.00
_cell.angle_beta   90.00
_cell.angle_gamma   90.00
#
_symmetry.space_group_name_H-M   'P 1'
#
loop_
_entity.id
_entity.type
_entity.pdbx_description
1 polymer ?
#
loop_
_entity_poly.entity_id
_entity_poly.type
_entity_poly.pdbx_seq_one_letter_code
_entity_poly.pdbx_strand_id
1 'polypeptide(L)'
;KQKIKKKNNKDDKDKKEDIDLKNIPAPHVIKEMLDQYVVGQEHAKKVMSVAVYNHYKRVACKDTDVEIEKSNMLMIGPTGSGKTYLVKTLAKLLSVPLAIADATSLTEAGYIGDDIESVVSKLLAAADNDVERAEHGIIFIDEIDKIAKKKEKRSRDVSGESVQQGMLKLLEGSDIEVPVGATSKNAMVPLVTVNTKNILFICGGAFPDLEDIIKERLNHQGSIGFTADLKDKYDNDSNLCQQVTVDDLRNYGMIPEFLGRLPVVFALESLTKPMLIEIMREPKNAILKQYEKLLELDEVKLEFDDAALNAIADKAMEKKTGARALR
;
A
#
# COMPACT_ATOMS: atom_id res chain seq x y z
N LYS A 1 -20.02 27.10 56.56
CA LYS A 1 -18.86 26.82 55.63
C LYS A 1 -19.18 25.51 54.86
N GLN A 2 -19.85 25.63 53.72
CA GLN A 2 -20.10 24.49 52.80
C GLN A 2 -18.97 24.44 51.76
N LYS A 3 -18.25 23.33 51.73
CA LYS A 3 -17.27 23.02 50.70
C LYS A 3 -18.00 22.43 49.47
N ILE A 4 -18.06 23.19 48.40
CA ILE A 4 -18.51 22.76 47.10
C ILE A 4 -17.40 21.90 46.49
N LYS A 5 -17.63 20.59 46.37
CA LYS A 5 -16.78 19.68 45.60
C LYS A 5 -17.03 19.94 44.11
N LYS A 6 -16.05 20.55 43.41
CA LYS A 6 -16.01 20.53 41.94
C LYS A 6 -15.77 19.11 41.47
N LYS A 7 -16.75 18.50 40.78
CA LYS A 7 -16.57 17.33 39.97
C LYS A 7 -15.80 17.74 38.71
N ASN A 8 -14.57 17.29 38.59
CA ASN A 8 -13.85 17.33 37.32
C ASN A 8 -14.48 16.27 36.42
N ASN A 9 -15.26 16.68 35.43
CA ASN A 9 -15.54 15.89 34.27
C ASN A 9 -14.24 15.86 33.47
N LYS A 10 -13.50 14.77 33.53
CA LYS A 10 -12.49 14.42 32.51
C LYS A 10 -13.26 13.95 31.31
N ASP A 11 -13.20 14.71 30.25
CA ASP A 11 -13.55 14.27 28.91
C ASP A 11 -12.71 13.04 28.58
N ASP A 12 -13.37 11.89 28.48
CA ASP A 12 -12.85 10.71 27.81
C ASP A 12 -12.80 11.02 26.32
N LYS A 13 -11.73 11.71 25.91
CA LYS A 13 -11.31 11.70 24.51
C LYS A 13 -10.79 10.29 24.23
N ASP A 14 -11.41 9.64 23.28
CA ASP A 14 -10.96 8.39 22.67
C ASP A 14 -9.44 8.42 22.47
N LYS A 15 -8.67 7.87 23.40
CA LYS A 15 -7.27 7.57 23.21
C LYS A 15 -7.25 6.45 22.19
N LYS A 16 -6.90 6.77 20.94
CA LYS A 16 -6.52 5.75 19.97
C LYS A 16 -5.41 4.95 20.64
N GLU A 17 -5.68 3.67 20.91
CA GLU A 17 -4.67 2.76 21.43
C GLU A 17 -3.55 2.65 20.39
N ASP A 18 -2.34 3.05 20.77
CA ASP A 18 -1.16 2.90 19.92
C ASP A 18 -0.79 1.42 19.80
N ILE A 19 -0.06 1.06 18.73
CA ILE A 19 0.39 -0.31 18.54
C ILE A 19 1.22 -0.75 19.76
N ASP A 20 0.81 -1.84 20.39
CA ASP A 20 1.61 -2.47 21.44
C ASP A 20 2.74 -3.29 20.81
N LEU A 21 3.92 -2.66 20.68
CA LEU A 21 5.12 -3.30 20.13
C LEU A 21 5.53 -4.57 20.88
N LYS A 22 5.07 -4.77 22.12
CA LYS A 22 5.34 -5.98 22.91
C LYS A 22 4.40 -7.11 22.56
N ASN A 23 3.21 -6.81 22.00
CA ASN A 23 2.18 -7.79 21.74
C ASN A 23 1.69 -7.72 20.27
N ILE A 24 2.63 -7.75 19.33
CA ILE A 24 2.33 -7.71 17.90
C ILE A 24 1.59 -8.99 17.50
N PRO A 25 0.41 -8.90 16.85
CA PRO A 25 -0.35 -10.07 16.42
C PRO A 25 0.49 -10.96 15.49
N ALA A 26 0.38 -12.27 15.65
CA ALA A 26 1.06 -13.22 14.77
C ALA A 26 0.57 -13.09 13.31
N PRO A 27 1.36 -13.48 12.29
CA PRO A 27 1.02 -13.29 10.89
C PRO A 27 -0.32 -13.88 10.48
N HIS A 28 -0.69 -15.05 11.01
CA HIS A 28 -2.00 -15.66 10.72
C HIS A 28 -3.15 -14.82 11.29
N VAL A 29 -2.98 -14.23 12.48
CA VAL A 29 -3.99 -13.34 13.09
C VAL A 29 -4.15 -12.07 12.26
N ILE A 30 -3.04 -11.45 11.81
CA ILE A 30 -3.09 -10.28 10.92
C ILE A 30 -3.84 -10.64 9.63
N LYS A 31 -3.56 -11.81 9.04
CA LYS A 31 -4.27 -12.29 7.86
C LYS A 31 -5.77 -12.47 8.13
N GLU A 32 -6.15 -13.15 9.21
CA GLU A 32 -7.55 -13.34 9.61
C GLU A 32 -8.28 -12.00 9.82
N MET A 33 -7.60 -11.02 10.38
CA MET A 33 -8.15 -9.67 10.51
C MET A 33 -8.38 -9.01 9.14
N LEU A 34 -7.43 -9.18 8.18
CA LEU A 34 -7.57 -8.69 6.81
C LEU A 34 -8.69 -9.41 6.05
N ASP A 35 -8.87 -10.73 6.26
CA ASP A 35 -9.91 -11.54 5.61
C ASP A 35 -11.32 -11.01 5.90
N GLN A 36 -11.52 -10.35 7.03
CA GLN A 36 -12.81 -9.75 7.39
C GLN A 36 -13.20 -8.53 6.53
N TYR A 37 -12.23 -7.95 5.82
CA TYR A 37 -12.43 -6.72 5.03
C TYR A 37 -12.06 -6.87 3.56
N VAL A 38 -11.13 -7.76 3.23
CA VAL A 38 -10.55 -7.91 1.88
C VAL A 38 -10.84 -9.29 1.34
N VAL A 39 -11.63 -9.35 0.27
CA VAL A 39 -11.98 -10.58 -0.45
C VAL A 39 -10.82 -11.01 -1.35
N GLY A 40 -10.55 -12.31 -1.41
CA GLY A 40 -9.49 -12.89 -2.23
C GLY A 40 -8.10 -12.42 -1.79
N GLN A 41 -7.18 -12.29 -2.73
CA GLN A 41 -5.82 -11.80 -2.50
C GLN A 41 -5.04 -12.65 -1.47
N GLU A 42 -5.25 -13.96 -1.45
CA GLU A 42 -4.76 -14.86 -0.42
C GLU A 42 -3.24 -14.83 -0.28
N HIS A 43 -2.53 -14.84 -1.42
CA HIS A 43 -1.07 -14.77 -1.42
C HIS A 43 -0.57 -13.42 -0.91
N ALA A 44 -1.13 -12.33 -1.42
CA ALA A 44 -0.75 -10.97 -1.03
C ALA A 44 -0.98 -10.72 0.46
N LYS A 45 -2.13 -11.14 1.01
CA LYS A 45 -2.43 -11.04 2.46
C LYS A 45 -1.43 -11.81 3.31
N LYS A 46 -1.04 -13.03 2.91
CA LYS A 46 -0.03 -13.83 3.62
C LYS A 46 1.33 -13.15 3.62
N VAL A 47 1.83 -12.75 2.44
CA VAL A 47 3.14 -12.09 2.33
C VAL A 47 3.18 -10.79 3.11
N MET A 48 2.16 -9.95 2.97
CA MET A 48 2.04 -8.69 3.70
C MET A 48 2.01 -8.91 5.22
N SER A 49 1.22 -9.88 5.71
CA SER A 49 1.12 -10.17 7.15
C SER A 49 2.45 -10.61 7.75
N VAL A 50 3.22 -11.42 7.02
CA VAL A 50 4.58 -11.84 7.46
C VAL A 50 5.54 -10.66 7.44
N ALA A 51 5.56 -9.87 6.36
CA ALA A 51 6.46 -8.73 6.23
C ALA A 51 6.23 -7.67 7.32
N VAL A 52 4.96 -7.37 7.60
CA VAL A 52 4.55 -6.43 8.66
C VAL A 52 4.93 -6.95 10.04
N TYR A 53 4.67 -8.22 10.31
CA TYR A 53 5.09 -8.84 11.57
C TYR A 53 6.60 -8.75 11.77
N ASN A 54 7.39 -9.10 10.76
CA ASN A 54 8.86 -9.03 10.80
C ASN A 54 9.32 -7.58 11.01
N HIS A 55 8.69 -6.61 10.33
CA HIS A 55 9.00 -5.19 10.52
C HIS A 55 8.82 -4.75 11.96
N TYR A 56 7.66 -4.97 12.57
CA TYR A 56 7.42 -4.53 13.94
C TYR A 56 8.18 -5.35 14.97
N LYS A 57 8.48 -6.63 14.69
CA LYS A 57 9.42 -7.41 15.53
C LYS A 57 10.81 -6.80 15.52
N ARG A 58 11.30 -6.37 14.35
CA ARG A 58 12.58 -5.66 14.24
C ARG A 58 12.57 -4.37 15.07
N VAL A 59 11.50 -3.60 15.00
CA VAL A 59 11.32 -2.34 15.76
C VAL A 59 11.30 -2.62 17.27
N ALA A 60 10.65 -3.70 17.71
CA ALA A 60 10.58 -4.08 19.11
C ALA A 60 11.90 -4.63 19.69
N CYS A 61 12.73 -5.24 18.84
CA CYS A 61 14.04 -5.79 19.24
C CYS A 61 15.09 -4.70 19.23
N LYS A 62 15.39 -4.12 20.39
CA LYS A 62 16.38 -3.03 20.54
C LYS A 62 17.82 -3.53 20.66
N ASP A 63 18.05 -4.77 21.14
CA ASP A 63 19.37 -5.36 21.40
C ASP A 63 19.49 -6.69 20.65
N THR A 64 19.99 -6.65 19.43
CA THR A 64 20.38 -7.86 18.68
C THR A 64 21.82 -7.74 18.21
N ASP A 65 22.59 -8.82 18.38
CA ASP A 65 23.95 -8.93 17.84
C ASP A 65 23.97 -9.00 16.30
N VAL A 66 22.78 -9.08 15.69
CA VAL A 66 22.58 -9.18 14.23
C VAL A 66 21.69 -8.03 13.78
N GLU A 67 22.12 -7.30 12.76
CA GLU A 67 21.32 -6.26 12.13
C GLU A 67 20.22 -6.90 11.28
N ILE A 68 18.95 -6.58 11.61
CA ILE A 68 17.78 -7.05 10.85
C ILE A 68 17.40 -5.98 9.85
N GLU A 69 17.39 -6.33 8.56
CA GLU A 69 17.02 -5.42 7.48
C GLU A 69 15.54 -5.03 7.50
N LYS A 70 15.23 -3.88 6.86
CA LYS A 70 13.85 -3.42 6.71
C LYS A 70 13.07 -4.32 5.76
N SER A 71 11.80 -4.58 6.07
CA SER A 71 10.88 -5.36 5.25
C SER A 71 10.00 -4.46 4.37
N ASN A 72 10.59 -3.43 3.72
CA ASN A 72 9.82 -2.60 2.78
C ASN A 72 9.27 -3.45 1.64
N MET A 73 8.10 -3.06 1.10
CA MET A 73 7.34 -3.89 0.18
C MET A 73 7.10 -3.19 -1.16
N LEU A 74 7.11 -3.98 -2.23
CA LEU A 74 6.62 -3.60 -3.55
C LEU A 74 5.39 -4.43 -3.91
N MET A 75 4.26 -3.76 -4.12
CA MET A 75 2.97 -4.35 -4.43
C MET A 75 2.59 -4.08 -5.88
N ILE A 76 2.50 -5.12 -6.68
CA ILE A 76 2.15 -5.07 -8.08
C ILE A 76 0.68 -5.47 -8.25
N GLY A 77 -0.07 -4.79 -9.10
CA GLY A 77 -1.43 -5.22 -9.40
C GLY A 77 -2.22 -4.19 -10.18
N PRO A 78 -3.20 -4.61 -10.96
CA PRO A 78 -3.96 -3.75 -11.85
C PRO A 78 -4.69 -2.64 -11.09
N THR A 79 -5.08 -1.60 -11.82
CA THR A 79 -5.89 -0.52 -11.25
C THR A 79 -7.22 -1.09 -10.72
N GLY A 80 -7.59 -0.71 -9.50
CA GLY A 80 -8.82 -1.20 -8.86
C GLY A 80 -8.74 -2.59 -8.24
N SER A 81 -7.56 -3.25 -8.20
CA SER A 81 -7.33 -4.52 -7.49
C SER A 81 -7.39 -4.42 -5.97
N GLY A 82 -7.41 -3.21 -5.42
CA GLY A 82 -7.52 -2.99 -3.97
C GLY A 82 -6.22 -2.65 -3.25
N LYS A 83 -5.11 -2.31 -3.95
CA LYS A 83 -3.81 -1.97 -3.34
C LYS A 83 -3.94 -0.97 -2.18
N THR A 84 -4.43 0.21 -2.47
CA THR A 84 -4.61 1.28 -1.48
C THR A 84 -5.58 0.90 -0.35
N TYR A 85 -6.62 0.12 -0.68
CA TYR A 85 -7.60 -0.35 0.31
C TYR A 85 -6.97 -1.36 1.29
N LEU A 86 -6.16 -2.28 0.78
CA LEU A 86 -5.44 -3.27 1.59
C LEU A 86 -4.52 -2.59 2.61
N VAL A 87 -3.74 -1.58 2.17
CA VAL A 87 -2.83 -0.84 3.06
C VAL A 87 -3.60 0.00 4.08
N LYS A 88 -4.68 0.68 3.67
CA LYS A 88 -5.55 1.43 4.60
C LYS A 88 -6.17 0.52 5.67
N THR A 89 -6.63 -0.65 5.27
CA THR A 89 -7.20 -1.64 6.19
C THR A 89 -6.14 -2.13 7.17
N LEU A 90 -4.96 -2.49 6.68
CA LEU A 90 -3.85 -2.92 7.51
C LEU A 90 -3.47 -1.87 8.56
N ALA A 91 -3.23 -0.62 8.14
CA ALA A 91 -2.86 0.46 9.05
C ALA A 91 -3.93 0.72 10.12
N LYS A 92 -5.22 0.64 9.74
CA LYS A 92 -6.34 0.76 10.68
C LYS A 92 -6.38 -0.40 11.69
N LEU A 93 -6.17 -1.63 11.24
CA LEU A 93 -6.18 -2.83 12.10
C LEU A 93 -5.03 -2.84 13.09
N LEU A 94 -3.89 -2.27 12.71
CA LEU A 94 -2.71 -2.15 13.56
C LEU A 94 -2.69 -0.86 14.38
N SER A 95 -3.67 0.03 14.19
CA SER A 95 -3.74 1.35 14.87
C SER A 95 -2.48 2.20 14.68
N VAL A 96 -1.87 2.17 13.48
CA VAL A 96 -0.67 2.94 13.14
C VAL A 96 -0.99 4.11 12.20
N PRO A 97 -0.25 5.23 12.29
CA PRO A 97 -0.39 6.33 11.34
C PRO A 97 -0.09 5.89 9.92
N LEU A 98 -0.84 6.41 8.96
CA LEU A 98 -0.66 6.12 7.54
C LEU A 98 -0.60 7.42 6.73
N ALA A 99 0.48 7.59 5.96
CA ALA A 99 0.54 8.57 4.89
C ALA A 99 0.43 7.89 3.52
N ILE A 100 -0.28 8.54 2.60
CA ILE A 100 -0.42 8.10 1.21
C ILE A 100 0.10 9.20 0.32
N ALA A 101 0.99 8.85 -0.60
CA ALA A 101 1.52 9.72 -1.63
C ALA A 101 1.41 9.06 -3.00
N ASP A 102 1.38 9.88 -4.03
CA ASP A 102 1.44 9.46 -5.42
C ASP A 102 2.85 9.76 -5.94
N ALA A 103 3.54 8.75 -6.48
CA ALA A 103 4.91 8.90 -6.97
C ALA A 103 5.03 9.94 -8.09
N THR A 104 3.95 10.18 -8.86
CA THR A 104 3.94 11.18 -9.93
C THR A 104 3.91 12.61 -9.42
N SER A 105 3.45 12.82 -8.19
CA SER A 105 3.45 14.14 -7.54
C SER A 105 4.78 14.49 -6.87
N LEU A 106 5.66 13.50 -6.69
CA LEU A 106 6.93 13.67 -6.01
C LEU A 106 8.00 14.20 -6.95
N THR A 107 8.74 15.18 -6.51
CA THR A 107 9.87 15.76 -7.26
C THR A 107 11.08 15.92 -6.36
N GLU A 108 12.27 16.01 -6.95
CA GLU A 108 13.45 16.45 -6.21
C GLU A 108 13.30 17.90 -5.72
N ALA A 109 13.92 18.20 -4.57
CA ALA A 109 13.91 19.53 -3.98
C ALA A 109 14.30 20.63 -4.99
N GLY A 110 13.43 21.62 -5.16
CA GLY A 110 13.65 22.77 -6.05
C GLY A 110 12.89 22.75 -7.39
N TYR A 111 12.17 21.67 -7.71
CA TYR A 111 11.24 21.60 -8.85
C TYR A 111 9.79 21.85 -8.42
N ILE A 112 8.91 22.12 -9.38
CA ILE A 112 7.47 22.30 -9.12
C ILE A 112 6.86 20.92 -8.82
N GLY A 113 6.43 20.72 -7.58
CA GLY A 113 5.82 19.48 -7.08
C GLY A 113 5.99 19.34 -5.57
N ASP A 114 5.46 18.26 -5.01
CA ASP A 114 5.69 17.89 -3.61
C ASP A 114 7.14 17.38 -3.47
N ASP A 115 7.90 17.94 -2.54
CA ASP A 115 9.22 17.42 -2.17
C ASP A 115 9.04 15.98 -1.63
N ILE A 116 9.96 15.09 -1.98
CA ILE A 116 9.95 13.68 -1.50
C ILE A 116 9.82 13.63 0.03
N GLU A 117 10.41 14.57 0.76
CA GLU A 117 10.34 14.66 2.20
C GLU A 117 8.95 15.10 2.72
N SER A 118 8.11 15.70 1.87
CA SER A 118 6.73 16.10 2.21
C SER A 118 5.86 14.92 2.64
N VAL A 119 6.21 13.71 2.17
CA VAL A 119 5.50 12.47 2.57
C VAL A 119 5.65 12.20 4.05
N VAL A 120 6.82 12.52 4.64
CA VAL A 120 7.08 12.39 6.08
C VAL A 120 6.27 13.43 6.86
N SER A 121 6.12 14.66 6.32
CA SER A 121 5.23 15.68 6.91
C SER A 121 3.77 15.21 6.94
N LYS A 122 3.30 14.55 5.86
CA LYS A 122 1.95 13.97 5.82
C LYS A 122 1.79 12.87 6.88
N LEU A 123 2.83 12.06 7.11
CA LEU A 123 2.81 11.03 8.15
C LEU A 123 2.80 11.64 9.55
N LEU A 124 3.60 12.68 9.80
CA LEU A 124 3.61 13.40 11.07
C LEU A 124 2.23 14.01 11.38
N ALA A 125 1.59 14.61 10.38
CA ALA A 125 0.22 15.12 10.53
C ALA A 125 -0.79 14.01 10.82
N ALA A 126 -0.66 12.82 10.18
CA ALA A 126 -1.50 11.65 10.45
C ALA A 126 -1.26 11.06 11.86
N ALA A 127 -0.11 11.33 12.46
CA ALA A 127 0.26 10.95 13.82
C ALA A 127 -0.11 12.02 14.87
N ASP A 128 -0.97 13.00 14.52
CA ASP A 128 -1.35 14.13 15.39
C ASP A 128 -0.14 14.97 15.84
N ASN A 129 0.91 15.07 15.01
CA ASN A 129 2.21 15.70 15.24
C ASN A 129 3.04 15.06 16.37
N ASP A 130 2.78 13.82 16.69
CA ASP A 130 3.59 13.00 17.59
C ASP A 130 4.69 12.30 16.78
N VAL A 131 5.95 12.67 17.04
CA VAL A 131 7.13 12.17 16.31
C VAL A 131 7.32 10.68 16.57
N GLU A 132 7.19 10.21 17.83
CA GLU A 132 7.38 8.80 18.17
C GLU A 132 6.35 7.91 17.46
N ARG A 133 5.09 8.35 17.43
CA ARG A 133 4.04 7.65 16.67
C ARG A 133 4.31 7.67 15.17
N ALA A 134 4.77 8.79 14.61
CA ALA A 134 5.09 8.90 13.19
C ALA A 134 6.22 7.95 12.79
N GLU A 135 7.26 7.80 13.60
CA GLU A 135 8.40 6.92 13.36
C GLU A 135 8.02 5.42 13.32
N HIS A 136 6.85 5.05 13.86
CA HIS A 136 6.30 3.68 13.79
C HIS A 136 5.16 3.55 12.77
N GLY A 137 4.95 4.54 11.93
CA GLY A 137 3.89 4.60 10.93
C GLY A 137 4.20 3.84 9.64
N ILE A 138 3.24 3.91 8.73
CA ILE A 138 3.32 3.35 7.38
C ILE A 138 3.26 4.48 6.36
N ILE A 139 4.15 4.46 5.37
CA ILE A 139 4.07 5.30 4.18
C ILE A 139 3.73 4.41 2.98
N PHE A 140 2.63 4.71 2.31
CA PHE A 140 2.24 4.08 1.06
C PHE A 140 2.45 5.04 -0.11
N ILE A 141 3.29 4.62 -1.07
CA ILE A 141 3.58 5.37 -2.29
C ILE A 141 2.94 4.62 -3.45
N ASP A 142 1.86 5.19 -3.99
CA ASP A 142 1.14 4.61 -5.14
C ASP A 142 1.73 5.09 -6.47
N GLU A 143 1.38 4.40 -7.55
CA GLU A 143 1.80 4.73 -8.93
C GLU A 143 3.33 4.71 -9.15
N ILE A 144 4.07 3.87 -8.42
CA ILE A 144 5.52 3.79 -8.50
C ILE A 144 6.02 3.38 -9.90
N ASP A 145 5.23 2.67 -10.67
CA ASP A 145 5.50 2.29 -12.06
C ASP A 145 5.62 3.49 -13.01
N LYS A 146 5.06 4.63 -12.64
CA LYS A 146 5.09 5.86 -13.46
C LYS A 146 6.45 6.55 -13.44
N ILE A 147 7.26 6.31 -12.42
CA ILE A 147 8.63 6.83 -12.33
C ILE A 147 9.67 5.84 -12.86
N ALA A 148 9.25 4.72 -13.46
CA ALA A 148 10.14 3.80 -14.15
C ALA A 148 10.68 4.44 -15.45
N LYS A 149 11.97 4.18 -15.76
CA LYS A 149 12.64 4.68 -16.95
C LYS A 149 12.12 4.00 -18.20
N LYS A 150 11.43 4.72 -19.09
CA LYS A 150 10.94 4.19 -20.36
C LYS A 150 12.06 4.05 -21.38
N LYS A 151 12.19 2.84 -21.99
CA LYS A 151 13.25 2.52 -22.97
C LYS A 151 13.19 3.33 -24.26
N GLU A 152 12.05 3.93 -24.64
CA GLU A 152 11.82 4.46 -26.01
C GLU A 152 12.03 5.96 -26.21
N LYS A 153 12.31 6.75 -25.18
CA LYS A 153 12.54 8.19 -25.39
C LYS A 153 14.02 8.51 -25.45
N ARG A 154 14.50 8.95 -26.66
CA ARG A 154 15.81 9.56 -26.93
C ARG A 154 16.11 10.84 -26.13
N SER A 155 15.17 11.34 -25.37
CA SER A 155 15.34 12.43 -24.42
C SER A 155 15.57 11.79 -23.03
N ARG A 156 16.64 12.22 -22.36
CA ARG A 156 16.89 11.85 -20.96
C ARG A 156 15.65 12.18 -20.14
N ASP A 157 14.86 11.16 -19.83
CA ASP A 157 13.76 11.29 -18.86
C ASP A 157 14.40 11.25 -17.46
N VAL A 158 15.06 12.37 -17.14
CA VAL A 158 15.87 12.53 -15.92
C VAL A 158 14.96 12.54 -14.68
N SER A 159 13.67 12.83 -14.86
CA SER A 159 12.75 13.07 -13.76
C SER A 159 12.40 11.81 -12.96
N GLY A 160 12.12 10.68 -13.61
CA GLY A 160 11.70 9.47 -12.91
C GLY A 160 12.83 8.76 -12.17
N GLU A 161 14.03 8.69 -12.78
CA GLU A 161 15.21 8.08 -12.16
C GLU A 161 15.69 8.90 -10.97
N SER A 162 15.64 10.24 -11.04
CA SER A 162 16.03 11.09 -9.93
C SER A 162 15.08 10.99 -8.73
N VAL A 163 13.77 10.82 -8.98
CA VAL A 163 12.81 10.55 -7.90
C VAL A 163 13.09 9.21 -7.24
N GLN A 164 13.36 8.14 -8.00
CA GLN A 164 13.76 6.85 -7.42
C GLN A 164 15.01 6.99 -6.55
N GLN A 165 16.04 7.71 -7.01
CA GLN A 165 17.26 7.94 -6.24
C GLN A 165 17.02 8.81 -5.00
N GLY A 166 16.22 9.86 -5.11
CA GLY A 166 15.86 10.71 -3.97
C GLY A 166 15.13 9.94 -2.86
N MET A 167 14.30 8.96 -3.23
CA MET A 167 13.61 8.11 -2.27
C MET A 167 14.52 7.12 -1.53
N LEU A 168 15.71 6.83 -2.02
CA LEU A 168 16.62 5.86 -1.38
C LEU A 168 16.92 6.24 0.08
N LYS A 169 17.17 7.51 0.36
CA LYS A 169 17.44 8.00 1.72
C LYS A 169 16.30 7.67 2.68
N LEU A 170 15.05 7.87 2.25
CA LEU A 170 13.88 7.56 3.07
C LEU A 170 13.75 6.06 3.33
N LEU A 171 13.96 5.25 2.28
CA LEU A 171 13.83 3.79 2.36
C LEU A 171 14.93 3.17 3.24
N GLU A 172 16.14 3.70 3.20
CA GLU A 172 17.27 3.23 4.02
C GLU A 172 17.10 3.58 5.50
N GLY A 173 16.60 4.75 5.78
CA GLY A 173 16.47 5.32 7.12
C GLY A 173 17.41 6.49 7.32
N SER A 174 16.84 7.67 7.45
CA SER A 174 17.55 8.94 7.66
C SER A 174 16.75 9.86 8.55
N ASP A 175 17.42 10.84 9.13
CA ASP A 175 16.80 11.93 9.87
C ASP A 175 16.32 12.99 8.88
N ILE A 176 15.03 13.28 8.91
CA ILE A 176 14.37 14.23 8.03
C ILE A 176 13.78 15.37 8.85
N GLU A 177 14.13 16.61 8.53
CA GLU A 177 13.53 17.78 9.13
C GLU A 177 12.22 18.14 8.41
N VAL A 178 11.14 18.14 9.14
CA VAL A 178 9.79 18.42 8.63
C VAL A 178 9.09 19.50 9.44
N PRO A 179 8.25 20.34 8.78
CA PRO A 179 7.50 21.38 9.45
C PRO A 179 6.33 20.80 10.25
N VAL A 180 6.12 21.29 11.47
CA VAL A 180 5.00 20.88 12.32
C VAL A 180 3.72 21.61 11.88
N GLY A 181 2.69 20.85 11.52
CA GLY A 181 1.39 21.43 11.13
C GLY A 181 1.36 22.09 9.75
N ALA A 182 2.40 21.94 8.94
CA ALA A 182 2.47 22.41 7.56
C ALA A 182 3.06 21.36 6.64
N THR A 183 2.76 21.44 5.34
CA THR A 183 3.30 20.51 4.32
C THR A 183 4.51 21.07 3.58
N SER A 184 4.83 22.34 3.76
CA SER A 184 5.92 23.03 3.08
C SER A 184 6.95 23.58 4.06
N LYS A 185 8.23 23.33 3.81
CA LYS A 185 9.37 23.87 4.58
C LYS A 185 9.48 25.39 4.54
N ASN A 186 8.82 26.04 3.58
CA ASN A 186 8.80 27.51 3.47
C ASN A 186 7.81 28.19 4.44
N ALA A 187 7.02 27.41 5.16
CA ALA A 187 6.18 27.96 6.23
C ALA A 187 7.07 28.36 7.41
N MET A 188 6.81 29.53 8.00
CA MET A 188 7.46 29.99 9.25
C MET A 188 6.91 29.19 10.45
N VAL A 189 7.12 27.90 10.48
CA VAL A 189 6.70 26.97 11.52
C VAL A 189 7.91 26.21 12.09
N PRO A 190 7.86 25.76 13.34
CA PRO A 190 8.93 24.95 13.90
C PRO A 190 9.19 23.69 13.06
N LEU A 191 10.46 23.33 12.87
CA LEU A 191 10.88 22.09 12.29
C LEU A 191 11.11 21.05 13.38
N VAL A 192 10.76 19.81 13.10
CA VAL A 192 11.11 18.65 13.94
C VAL A 192 11.80 17.60 13.10
N THR A 193 12.69 16.86 13.72
CA THR A 193 13.39 15.75 13.08
C THR A 193 12.59 14.47 13.27
N VAL A 194 12.33 13.76 12.18
CA VAL A 194 11.69 12.44 12.16
C VAL A 194 12.67 11.44 11.56
N ASN A 195 12.94 10.36 12.28
CA ASN A 195 13.82 9.29 11.80
C ASN A 195 13.02 8.24 11.03
N THR A 196 13.37 8.02 9.77
CA THR A 196 12.63 7.09 8.89
C THR A 196 13.04 5.63 9.05
N LYS A 197 14.01 5.30 9.92
CA LYS A 197 14.54 3.94 10.11
C LYS A 197 13.46 2.91 10.48
N ASN A 198 12.47 3.31 11.28
CA ASN A 198 11.41 2.44 11.75
C ASN A 198 10.07 2.65 11.03
N ILE A 199 10.01 3.54 10.05
CA ILE A 199 8.84 3.70 9.18
C ILE A 199 8.81 2.55 8.17
N LEU A 200 7.64 1.93 8.00
CA LEU A 200 7.41 0.91 6.98
C LEU A 200 6.99 1.56 5.66
N PHE A 201 7.77 1.31 4.61
CA PHE A 201 7.43 1.77 3.27
C PHE A 201 6.80 0.65 2.46
N ILE A 202 5.67 0.96 1.83
CA ILE A 202 4.97 0.10 0.91
C ILE A 202 4.81 0.88 -0.40
N CYS A 203 5.41 0.39 -1.48
CA CYS A 203 5.28 0.96 -2.81
C CYS A 203 4.24 0.15 -3.60
N GLY A 204 3.35 0.81 -4.32
CA GLY A 204 2.33 0.17 -5.15
C GLY A 204 2.38 0.67 -6.60
N GLY A 205 2.16 -0.21 -7.56
CA GLY A 205 2.08 0.15 -8.97
C GLY A 205 1.22 -0.80 -9.78
N ALA A 206 0.72 -0.32 -10.91
CA ALA A 206 -0.05 -1.14 -11.84
C ALA A 206 0.85 -1.95 -12.77
N PHE A 207 2.01 -1.43 -13.11
CA PHE A 207 3.00 -2.04 -14.01
C PHE A 207 2.39 -2.57 -15.31
N PRO A 208 1.73 -1.72 -16.13
CA PRO A 208 1.21 -2.13 -17.42
C PRO A 208 2.35 -2.73 -18.26
N ASP A 209 2.04 -3.73 -19.08
CA ASP A 209 2.99 -4.43 -19.96
C ASP A 209 4.10 -5.26 -19.23
N LEU A 210 4.08 -5.34 -17.89
CA LEU A 210 5.01 -6.19 -17.13
C LEU A 210 4.78 -7.68 -17.45
N GLU A 211 3.53 -8.07 -17.70
CA GLU A 211 3.18 -9.44 -18.10
C GLU A 211 3.89 -9.85 -19.38
N ASP A 212 4.06 -8.96 -20.35
CA ASP A 212 4.76 -9.24 -21.60
C ASP A 212 6.25 -9.48 -21.36
N ILE A 213 6.87 -8.74 -20.45
CA ILE A 213 8.28 -8.96 -20.04
C ILE A 213 8.44 -10.33 -19.38
N ILE A 214 7.50 -10.70 -18.51
CA ILE A 214 7.52 -12.01 -17.83
C ILE A 214 7.31 -13.13 -18.85
N LYS A 215 6.37 -13.01 -19.79
CA LYS A 215 6.13 -13.94 -20.88
C LYS A 215 7.38 -14.16 -21.74
N GLU A 216 8.03 -13.07 -22.13
CA GLU A 216 9.27 -13.12 -22.92
C GLU A 216 10.36 -13.92 -22.18
N ARG A 217 10.59 -13.64 -20.88
CA ARG A 217 11.54 -14.39 -20.07
C ARG A 217 11.20 -15.88 -19.99
N LEU A 218 9.94 -16.23 -19.72
CA LEU A 218 9.51 -17.62 -19.59
C LEU A 218 9.61 -18.38 -20.91
N ASN A 219 9.30 -17.72 -22.03
CA ASN A 219 9.44 -18.29 -23.36
C ASN A 219 10.92 -18.54 -23.74
N HIS A 220 11.83 -17.61 -23.38
CA HIS A 220 13.27 -17.81 -23.60
C HIS A 220 13.83 -18.98 -22.78
N GLN A 221 13.37 -19.18 -21.56
CA GLN A 221 13.80 -20.32 -20.73
C GLN A 221 13.26 -21.66 -21.24
N GLY A 222 12.09 -21.66 -21.90
CA GLY A 222 11.48 -22.86 -22.48
C GLY A 222 12.04 -23.27 -23.86
N SER A 223 12.71 -22.36 -24.58
CA SER A 223 13.17 -22.60 -25.95
C SER A 223 14.43 -23.46 -26.07
N ILE A 224 15.03 -23.92 -24.98
CA ILE A 224 16.14 -24.87 -24.95
C ILE A 224 15.65 -26.33 -25.19
N GLY A 225 14.33 -26.56 -25.25
CA GLY A 225 13.70 -27.84 -25.58
C GLY A 225 12.78 -27.74 -26.79
N PHE A 226 12.88 -28.72 -27.70
CA PHE A 226 12.15 -28.88 -28.95
C PHE A 226 10.60 -28.90 -28.83
N THR A 227 9.94 -27.80 -28.43
CA THR A 227 8.46 -27.73 -28.48
C THR A 227 8.00 -26.32 -28.89
N ALA A 228 7.49 -26.24 -30.12
CA ALA A 228 6.90 -25.06 -30.74
C ALA A 228 5.57 -24.61 -30.08
N ASP A 229 5.04 -25.36 -29.11
CA ASP A 229 3.71 -25.13 -28.50
C ASP A 229 3.71 -24.25 -27.24
N LEU A 230 4.85 -23.64 -26.88
CA LEU A 230 4.98 -22.88 -25.64
C LEU A 230 4.44 -21.44 -25.73
N LYS A 231 4.23 -20.91 -26.94
CA LYS A 231 3.75 -19.54 -27.12
C LYS A 231 2.34 -19.30 -26.57
N ASP A 232 1.48 -20.31 -26.61
CA ASP A 232 0.08 -20.17 -26.19
C ASP A 232 -0.15 -20.51 -24.70
N LYS A 233 0.85 -21.09 -24.02
CA LYS A 233 0.68 -21.61 -22.65
C LYS A 233 0.46 -20.53 -21.60
N TYR A 234 1.02 -19.34 -21.81
CA TYR A 234 0.97 -18.24 -20.84
C TYR A 234 -0.01 -17.12 -21.23
N ASP A 235 -0.67 -17.21 -22.40
CA ASP A 235 -1.57 -16.15 -22.88
C ASP A 235 -2.87 -16.04 -22.09
N ASN A 236 -3.25 -17.12 -21.39
CA ASN A 236 -4.46 -17.17 -20.57
C ASN A 236 -4.19 -17.22 -19.05
N ASP A 237 -2.93 -17.01 -18.62
CA ASP A 237 -2.61 -17.03 -17.18
C ASP A 237 -2.87 -15.65 -16.57
N SER A 238 -4.02 -15.49 -15.91
CA SER A 238 -4.41 -14.27 -15.21
C SER A 238 -3.53 -13.92 -14.01
N ASN A 239 -2.63 -14.81 -13.60
CA ASN A 239 -1.78 -14.66 -12.41
C ASN A 239 -0.29 -14.57 -12.76
N LEU A 240 0.04 -14.24 -14.00
CA LEU A 240 1.42 -14.22 -14.49
C LEU A 240 2.32 -13.27 -13.66
N CYS A 241 1.78 -12.16 -13.19
CA CYS A 241 2.50 -11.22 -12.32
C CYS A 241 2.97 -11.84 -10.98
N GLN A 242 2.41 -12.96 -10.55
CA GLN A 242 2.92 -13.68 -9.36
C GLN A 242 4.29 -14.32 -9.59
N GLN A 243 4.70 -14.50 -10.86
CA GLN A 243 6.01 -15.03 -11.24
C GLN A 243 7.06 -13.95 -11.51
N VAL A 244 6.78 -12.70 -11.10
CA VAL A 244 7.67 -11.56 -11.27
C VAL A 244 9.01 -11.79 -10.58
N THR A 245 10.08 -11.39 -11.24
CA THR A 245 11.44 -11.40 -10.71
C THR A 245 12.01 -9.97 -10.65
N VAL A 246 13.09 -9.79 -9.91
CA VAL A 246 13.81 -8.51 -9.85
C VAL A 246 14.30 -8.10 -11.24
N ASP A 247 14.72 -9.07 -12.08
CA ASP A 247 15.19 -8.79 -13.43
C ASP A 247 14.06 -8.29 -14.35
N ASP A 248 12.83 -8.79 -14.18
CA ASP A 248 11.66 -8.29 -14.92
C ASP A 248 11.41 -6.82 -14.58
N LEU A 249 11.50 -6.44 -13.30
CA LEU A 249 11.32 -5.05 -12.84
C LEU A 249 12.46 -4.13 -13.31
N ARG A 250 13.70 -4.64 -13.38
CA ARG A 250 14.83 -3.90 -13.98
C ARG A 250 14.60 -3.68 -15.48
N ASN A 251 14.12 -4.72 -16.18
CA ASN A 251 13.77 -4.62 -17.60
C ASN A 251 12.60 -3.67 -17.84
N TYR A 252 11.68 -3.55 -16.88
CA TYR A 252 10.59 -2.58 -16.90
C TYR A 252 11.10 -1.12 -16.77
N GLY A 253 12.23 -0.90 -16.09
CA GLY A 253 12.84 0.43 -15.92
C GLY A 253 13.02 0.90 -14.48
N MET A 254 12.88 -0.01 -13.51
CA MET A 254 13.20 0.29 -12.11
C MET A 254 14.72 0.19 -11.89
N ILE A 255 15.29 1.10 -11.09
CA ILE A 255 16.72 1.05 -10.80
C ILE A 255 17.05 -0.03 -9.76
N PRO A 256 18.17 -0.74 -9.92
CA PRO A 256 18.55 -1.85 -9.04
C PRO A 256 18.65 -1.46 -7.56
N GLU A 257 19.18 -0.28 -7.28
CA GLU A 257 19.35 0.26 -5.93
C GLU A 257 18.01 0.43 -5.22
N PHE A 258 16.99 0.91 -5.96
CA PHE A 258 15.64 1.09 -5.45
C PHE A 258 14.97 -0.27 -5.17
N LEU A 259 15.11 -1.23 -6.09
CA LEU A 259 14.60 -2.58 -5.90
C LEU A 259 15.27 -3.29 -4.72
N GLY A 260 16.57 -3.06 -4.51
CA GLY A 260 17.32 -3.59 -3.36
C GLY A 260 16.78 -3.11 -2.01
N ARG A 261 16.06 -1.97 -1.97
CA ARG A 261 15.42 -1.44 -0.75
C ARG A 261 13.96 -1.89 -0.57
N LEU A 262 13.43 -2.66 -1.52
CA LEU A 262 12.10 -3.24 -1.50
C LEU A 262 12.17 -4.77 -1.61
N PRO A 263 12.73 -5.46 -0.58
CA PRO A 263 13.03 -6.88 -0.67
C PRO A 263 11.79 -7.78 -0.75
N VAL A 264 10.63 -7.27 -0.34
CA VAL A 264 9.38 -8.04 -0.35
C VAL A 264 8.55 -7.61 -1.56
N VAL A 265 8.56 -8.43 -2.62
CA VAL A 265 7.79 -8.18 -3.85
C VAL A 265 6.66 -9.18 -3.95
N PHE A 266 5.45 -8.71 -4.22
CA PHE A 266 4.29 -9.56 -4.45
C PHE A 266 3.26 -8.91 -5.36
N ALA A 267 2.46 -9.74 -6.03
CA ALA A 267 1.41 -9.28 -6.93
C ALA A 267 0.01 -9.55 -6.35
N LEU A 268 -0.93 -8.64 -6.64
CA LEU A 268 -2.35 -8.83 -6.42
C LEU A 268 -2.97 -9.50 -7.65
N GLU A 269 -3.95 -10.35 -7.40
CA GLU A 269 -4.74 -11.01 -8.43
C GLU A 269 -5.73 -10.02 -9.07
N SER A 270 -6.01 -10.23 -10.34
CA SER A 270 -7.11 -9.54 -11.03
C SER A 270 -8.44 -9.95 -10.42
N LEU A 271 -9.35 -8.99 -10.24
CA LEU A 271 -10.66 -9.28 -9.66
C LEU A 271 -11.56 -9.98 -10.70
N THR A 272 -12.06 -11.16 -10.32
CA THR A 272 -13.03 -11.92 -11.10
C THR A 272 -14.45 -11.49 -10.76
N LYS A 273 -15.42 -11.82 -11.64
CA LYS A 273 -16.85 -11.54 -11.38
C LYS A 273 -17.34 -12.11 -10.03
N PRO A 274 -17.05 -13.38 -9.66
CA PRO A 274 -17.40 -13.90 -8.34
C PRO A 274 -16.82 -13.05 -7.19
N MET A 275 -15.54 -12.66 -7.29
CA MET A 275 -14.90 -11.82 -6.28
C MET A 275 -15.58 -10.44 -6.16
N LEU A 276 -16.04 -9.84 -7.27
CA LEU A 276 -16.79 -8.57 -7.23
C LEU A 276 -18.12 -8.73 -6.49
N ILE A 277 -18.82 -9.83 -6.68
CA ILE A 277 -20.07 -10.14 -5.94
C ILE A 277 -19.78 -10.30 -4.44
N GLU A 278 -18.74 -11.05 -4.09
CA GLU A 278 -18.30 -11.19 -2.70
C GLU A 278 -17.92 -9.84 -2.07
N ILE A 279 -17.19 -8.98 -2.79
CA ILE A 279 -16.80 -7.63 -2.32
C ILE A 279 -18.02 -6.77 -2.00
N MET A 280 -19.13 -6.94 -2.73
CA MET A 280 -20.35 -6.21 -2.45
C MET A 280 -21.06 -6.68 -1.15
N ARG A 281 -20.91 -7.95 -0.78
CA ARG A 281 -21.73 -8.64 0.23
C ARG A 281 -21.01 -8.99 1.53
N GLU A 282 -19.82 -9.63 1.41
CA GLU A 282 -19.19 -10.34 2.52
C GLU A 282 -18.43 -9.43 3.51
N PRO A 283 -17.58 -8.50 3.08
CA PRO A 283 -16.76 -7.71 4.00
C PRO A 283 -17.59 -7.03 5.10
N LYS A 284 -16.94 -6.81 6.26
CA LYS A 284 -17.59 -6.09 7.37
C LYS A 284 -18.15 -4.73 6.96
N ASN A 285 -17.45 -4.02 6.08
CA ASN A 285 -17.89 -2.76 5.47
C ASN A 285 -18.20 -2.91 3.98
N ALA A 286 -18.85 -4.02 3.61
CA ALA A 286 -19.33 -4.20 2.23
C ALA A 286 -20.22 -3.03 1.80
N ILE A 287 -20.13 -2.69 0.51
CA ILE A 287 -20.83 -1.51 -0.03
C ILE A 287 -22.35 -1.63 0.14
N LEU A 288 -22.93 -2.81 -0.01
CA LEU A 288 -24.37 -3.03 0.17
C LEU A 288 -24.78 -2.78 1.61
N LYS A 289 -24.00 -3.27 2.59
CA LYS A 289 -24.25 -3.02 4.02
C LYS A 289 -24.21 -1.52 4.37
N GLN A 290 -23.40 -0.74 3.65
CA GLN A 290 -23.37 0.72 3.84
C GLN A 290 -24.65 1.36 3.33
N TYR A 291 -25.15 0.96 2.14
CA TYR A 291 -26.41 1.46 1.59
C TYR A 291 -27.62 0.98 2.39
N GLU A 292 -27.65 -0.28 2.83
CA GLU A 292 -28.68 -0.80 3.74
C GLU A 292 -28.76 0.07 5.01
N LYS A 293 -27.61 0.39 5.61
CA LYS A 293 -27.57 1.22 6.81
C LYS A 293 -28.02 2.66 6.57
N LEU A 294 -27.68 3.23 5.42
CA LEU A 294 -28.11 4.58 5.03
C LEU A 294 -29.64 4.64 4.84
N LEU A 295 -30.22 3.68 4.13
CA LEU A 295 -31.66 3.64 3.85
C LEU A 295 -32.46 3.24 5.08
N GLU A 296 -31.88 2.45 6.01
CA GLU A 296 -32.51 2.15 7.28
C GLU A 296 -32.77 3.41 8.13
N LEU A 297 -31.94 4.48 7.98
CA LEU A 297 -32.18 5.77 8.64
C LEU A 297 -33.42 6.49 8.11
N ASP A 298 -33.82 6.19 6.87
CA ASP A 298 -35.04 6.70 6.24
C ASP A 298 -36.20 5.70 6.33
N GLU A 299 -36.10 4.69 7.21
CA GLU A 299 -37.09 3.62 7.40
C GLU A 299 -37.36 2.80 6.12
N VAL A 300 -36.39 2.75 5.19
CA VAL A 300 -36.47 1.99 3.94
C VAL A 300 -35.62 0.73 4.04
N LYS A 301 -36.24 -0.42 3.78
CA LYS A 301 -35.55 -1.71 3.70
C LYS A 301 -35.02 -1.94 2.28
N LEU A 302 -33.69 -2.10 2.15
CA LEU A 302 -33.05 -2.42 0.89
C LEU A 302 -32.80 -3.93 0.81
N GLU A 303 -33.20 -4.55 -0.29
CA GLU A 303 -32.93 -5.95 -0.59
C GLU A 303 -32.35 -6.11 -1.99
N PHE A 304 -31.38 -6.99 -2.14
CA PHE A 304 -30.78 -7.33 -3.43
C PHE A 304 -30.99 -8.82 -3.71
N ASP A 305 -31.48 -9.14 -4.89
CA ASP A 305 -31.48 -10.50 -5.39
C ASP A 305 -30.17 -10.85 -6.12
N ASP A 306 -29.94 -12.12 -6.35
CA ASP A 306 -28.72 -12.58 -7.03
C ASP A 306 -28.64 -12.11 -8.49
N ALA A 307 -29.78 -11.84 -9.14
CA ALA A 307 -29.83 -11.31 -10.49
C ALA A 307 -29.34 -9.86 -10.54
N ALA A 308 -29.72 -9.04 -9.57
CA ALA A 308 -29.24 -7.66 -9.45
C ALA A 308 -27.72 -7.62 -9.17
N LEU A 309 -27.22 -8.47 -8.28
CA LEU A 309 -25.78 -8.57 -7.97
C LEU A 309 -24.96 -8.96 -9.20
N ASN A 310 -25.45 -9.95 -9.97
CA ASN A 310 -24.82 -10.36 -11.21
C ASN A 310 -24.80 -9.22 -12.25
N ALA A 311 -25.92 -8.50 -12.41
CA ALA A 311 -26.00 -7.37 -13.34
C ALA A 311 -25.05 -6.22 -12.96
N ILE A 312 -24.91 -5.92 -11.66
CA ILE A 312 -23.96 -4.92 -11.15
C ILE A 312 -22.52 -5.36 -11.42
N ALA A 313 -22.19 -6.64 -11.14
CA ALA A 313 -20.86 -7.18 -11.38
C ALA A 313 -20.51 -7.17 -12.89
N ASP A 314 -21.44 -7.49 -13.80
CA ASP A 314 -21.24 -7.42 -15.24
C ASP A 314 -20.91 -5.98 -15.69
N LYS A 315 -21.68 -4.99 -15.25
CA LYS A 315 -21.40 -3.58 -15.54
C LYS A 315 -20.07 -3.11 -14.97
N ALA A 316 -19.67 -3.62 -13.79
CA ALA A 316 -18.39 -3.30 -13.21
C ALA A 316 -17.23 -3.88 -14.02
N MET A 317 -17.37 -5.11 -14.53
CA MET A 317 -16.40 -5.74 -15.43
C MET A 317 -16.24 -4.98 -16.75
N GLU A 318 -17.34 -4.51 -17.34
CA GLU A 318 -17.32 -3.69 -18.58
C GLU A 318 -16.51 -2.39 -18.42
N LYS A 319 -16.59 -1.76 -17.24
CA LYS A 319 -15.86 -0.51 -16.95
C LYS A 319 -14.34 -0.71 -16.79
N LYS A 320 -13.84 -1.94 -16.64
CA LYS A 320 -12.41 -2.29 -16.47
C LYS A 320 -11.66 -1.49 -15.38
N THR A 321 -12.38 -0.97 -14.39
CA THR A 321 -11.80 -0.19 -13.28
C THR A 321 -11.78 -0.97 -11.96
N GLY A 322 -11.97 -2.30 -12.03
CA GLY A 322 -11.97 -3.19 -10.88
C GLY A 322 -13.04 -2.82 -9.84
N ALA A 323 -12.75 -2.99 -8.56
CA ALA A 323 -13.70 -2.71 -7.48
C ALA A 323 -14.14 -1.23 -7.38
N ARG A 324 -13.43 -0.29 -8.03
CA ARG A 324 -13.86 1.13 -8.09
C ARG A 324 -15.18 1.30 -8.87
N ALA A 325 -15.48 0.39 -9.79
CA ALA A 325 -16.72 0.42 -10.57
C ALA A 325 -17.98 0.07 -9.76
N LEU A 326 -17.81 -0.50 -8.55
CA LEU A 326 -18.92 -0.88 -7.67
C LEU A 326 -19.50 0.28 -6.85
N ARG A 327 -18.90 1.46 -6.92
CA ARG A 327 -19.33 2.67 -6.20
C ARG A 327 -20.21 3.58 -7.03
#